data_ac7e2dcf3b0f569ba88ab93b2d916c37
#
_entry.id   ac7e2dcf3b0f569ba88ab93b2d916c37
#
_cell.length_a   1.000
_cell.length_b   1.000
_cell.length_c   1.000
_cell.angle_alpha   90.00
_cell.angle_beta   90.00
_cell.angle_gamma   90.00
#
_symmetry.space_group_name_H-M   'P 1'
#
loop_
_entity.id
_entity.type
_entity.pdbx_description
1 polymer ?
#
loop_
_entity_poly.entity_id
_entity_poly.type
_entity_poly.pdbx_seq_one_letter_code
_entity_poly.pdbx_strand_id
1 'polypeptide(L)'
;MKTTLKNVAIAVSILMMVVVVLTAIDKASDIGVSASKTAIKVTVVDLDNNPVHNAVVKIGSKTFFCDNNGNSPVIELDTLANCYDKNITTWHTQTVIVTKDGFVPTVVLNCVVFDKETRKLTVKIYPVDQSNLPYVCYVETPPADYLEGLVGGN
;
A
#
# COMPACT_ATOMS: atom_id res chain seq x y z
N MET A 1 -56.09 11.82 0.22
CA MET A 1 -54.89 12.71 0.18
C MET A 1 -53.97 12.63 1.39
N LYS A 2 -54.41 12.38 2.61
CA LYS A 2 -53.55 12.30 3.82
C LYS A 2 -52.68 11.03 3.91
N THR A 3 -53.10 9.91 3.32
CA THR A 3 -52.40 8.62 3.39
C THR A 3 -51.18 8.56 2.46
N THR A 4 -51.27 9.18 1.28
CA THR A 4 -50.14 9.27 0.32
C THR A 4 -48.98 10.10 0.84
N LEU A 5 -49.27 11.17 1.58
CA LEU A 5 -48.23 12.05 2.15
C LEU A 5 -47.43 11.36 3.27
N LYS A 6 -48.10 10.51 4.10
CA LYS A 6 -47.42 9.71 5.13
C LYS A 6 -46.48 8.64 4.52
N ASN A 7 -46.91 7.97 3.45
CA ASN A 7 -46.09 6.93 2.82
C ASN A 7 -44.87 7.52 2.11
N VAL A 8 -44.99 8.73 1.53
CA VAL A 8 -43.85 9.44 0.93
C VAL A 8 -42.86 9.88 2.01
N ALA A 9 -43.33 10.39 3.16
CA ALA A 9 -42.44 10.80 4.25
C ALA A 9 -41.67 9.61 4.84
N ILE A 10 -42.30 8.43 4.99
CA ILE A 10 -41.65 7.21 5.46
C ILE A 10 -40.60 6.73 4.45
N ALA A 11 -40.90 6.74 3.14
CA ALA A 11 -39.97 6.33 2.10
C ALA A 11 -38.73 7.24 2.06
N VAL A 12 -38.89 8.56 2.19
CA VAL A 12 -37.77 9.52 2.22
C VAL A 12 -36.91 9.33 3.48
N SER A 13 -37.55 9.04 4.63
CA SER A 13 -36.82 8.78 5.88
C SER A 13 -35.97 7.51 5.80
N ILE A 14 -36.49 6.44 5.20
CA ILE A 14 -35.75 5.18 4.99
C ILE A 14 -34.58 5.39 4.02
N LEU A 15 -34.79 6.14 2.94
CA LEU A 15 -33.74 6.45 1.95
C LEU A 15 -32.60 7.26 2.58
N MET A 16 -32.94 8.27 3.42
CA MET A 16 -31.95 9.04 4.17
C MET A 16 -31.15 8.18 5.16
N MET A 17 -31.79 7.24 5.85
CA MET A 17 -31.11 6.32 6.75
C MET A 17 -30.13 5.39 6.01
N VAL A 18 -30.51 4.88 4.85
CA VAL A 18 -29.65 4.03 4.02
C VAL A 18 -28.42 4.81 3.54
N VAL A 19 -28.58 6.05 3.11
CA VAL A 19 -27.46 6.90 2.69
C VAL A 19 -26.50 7.18 3.84
N VAL A 20 -26.99 7.47 5.04
CA VAL A 20 -26.15 7.69 6.23
C VAL A 20 -25.39 6.43 6.62
N VAL A 21 -26.01 5.25 6.54
CA VAL A 21 -25.35 3.97 6.82
C VAL A 21 -24.26 3.66 5.79
N LEU A 22 -24.52 3.88 4.50
CA LEU A 22 -23.53 3.67 3.43
C LEU A 22 -22.31 4.61 3.59
N THR A 23 -22.53 5.90 3.91
CA THR A 23 -21.42 6.84 4.15
C THR A 23 -20.65 6.56 5.45
N ALA A 24 -21.29 5.94 6.44
CA ALA A 24 -20.63 5.50 7.66
C ALA A 24 -19.75 4.26 7.42
N ILE A 25 -20.16 3.36 6.52
CA ILE A 25 -19.37 2.17 6.13
C ILE A 25 -18.10 2.59 5.37
N ASP A 26 -18.19 3.57 4.46
CA ASP A 26 -17.02 4.10 3.74
C ASP A 26 -16.01 4.80 4.67
N LYS A 27 -16.49 5.46 5.73
CA LYS A 27 -15.61 6.06 6.76
C LYS A 27 -15.07 5.06 7.77
N ALA A 28 -15.80 3.97 8.03
CA ALA A 28 -15.36 2.92 8.95
C ALA A 28 -14.21 2.06 8.37
N SER A 29 -14.05 2.04 7.04
CA SER A 29 -12.92 1.36 6.40
C SER A 29 -11.58 2.09 6.57
N ASP A 30 -11.59 3.35 7.00
CA ASP A 30 -10.39 4.16 7.26
C ASP A 30 -10.08 4.31 8.77
N ILE A 31 -10.94 3.80 9.66
CA ILE A 31 -10.65 3.74 11.10
C ILE A 31 -9.72 2.55 11.30
N GLY A 32 -8.44 2.87 11.56
CA GLY A 32 -7.34 1.97 11.72
C GLY A 32 -7.73 0.65 12.41
N VAL A 33 -7.83 -0.38 11.61
CA VAL A 33 -7.58 -1.73 12.08
C VAL A 33 -6.15 -1.68 12.59
N SER A 34 -5.97 -1.65 13.90
CA SER A 34 -4.67 -1.91 14.52
C SER A 34 -4.18 -3.19 13.90
N ALA A 35 -3.21 -3.08 12.99
CA ALA A 35 -2.74 -4.21 12.23
C ALA A 35 -2.13 -5.18 13.23
N SER A 36 -2.86 -6.25 13.54
CA SER A 36 -2.32 -7.36 14.33
C SER A 36 -1.22 -8.10 13.55
N LYS A 37 -1.04 -7.75 12.28
CA LYS A 37 -0.09 -8.35 11.35
C LYS A 37 0.71 -7.29 10.61
N THR A 38 1.95 -7.61 10.34
CA THR A 38 2.84 -6.79 9.52
C THR A 38 2.34 -6.81 8.07
N ALA A 39 2.15 -5.65 7.47
CA ALA A 39 1.58 -5.51 6.14
C ALA A 39 2.23 -4.37 5.34
N ILE A 40 2.01 -4.37 4.03
CA ILE A 40 2.44 -3.30 3.14
C ILE A 40 1.32 -2.93 2.18
N LYS A 41 1.17 -1.63 1.90
CA LYS A 41 0.32 -1.10 0.84
C LYS A 41 1.19 -0.30 -0.11
N VAL A 42 1.15 -0.63 -1.41
CA VAL A 42 1.96 0.02 -2.43
C VAL A 42 1.08 0.95 -3.26
N THR A 43 1.54 2.17 -3.47
CA THR A 43 0.95 3.13 -4.42
C THR A 43 1.93 3.30 -5.58
N VAL A 44 1.48 3.08 -6.81
CA VAL A 44 2.29 3.21 -8.02
C VAL A 44 1.93 4.48 -8.75
N VAL A 45 2.93 5.32 -9.04
CA VAL A 45 2.77 6.60 -9.75
C VAL A 45 3.77 6.71 -10.89
N ASP A 46 3.44 7.53 -11.89
CA ASP A 46 4.36 7.92 -12.96
C ASP A 46 5.29 9.09 -12.56
N LEU A 47 6.04 9.64 -13.50
CA LEU A 47 6.94 10.77 -13.28
C LEU A 47 6.22 12.04 -12.81
N ASP A 48 5.00 12.26 -13.26
CA ASP A 48 4.17 13.42 -12.94
C ASP A 48 3.32 13.22 -11.68
N ASN A 49 3.54 12.10 -10.97
CA ASN A 49 2.77 11.63 -9.80
C ASN A 49 1.31 11.27 -10.12
N ASN A 50 0.97 10.98 -11.38
CA ASN A 50 -0.33 10.43 -11.70
C ASN A 50 -0.38 8.94 -11.31
N PRO A 51 -1.53 8.45 -10.82
CA PRO A 51 -1.68 7.05 -10.45
C PRO A 51 -1.59 6.13 -11.67
N VAL A 52 -0.86 5.02 -11.53
CA VAL A 52 -0.75 4.00 -12.58
C VAL A 52 -1.63 2.80 -12.27
N HIS A 53 -2.81 2.76 -12.91
CA HIS A 53 -3.76 1.66 -12.73
C HIS A 53 -3.26 0.35 -13.36
N ASN A 54 -3.72 -0.78 -12.84
CA ASN A 54 -3.33 -2.12 -13.31
C ASN A 54 -1.81 -2.34 -13.35
N ALA A 55 -1.02 -1.61 -12.55
CA ALA A 55 0.36 -1.97 -12.29
C ALA A 55 0.40 -3.27 -11.49
N VAL A 56 1.37 -4.12 -11.79
CA VAL A 56 1.56 -5.39 -11.09
C VAL A 56 2.58 -5.20 -9.99
N VAL A 57 2.19 -5.51 -8.76
CA VAL A 57 3.06 -5.47 -7.57
C VAL A 57 3.33 -6.90 -7.12
N LYS A 58 4.59 -7.30 -7.05
CA LYS A 58 5.03 -8.60 -6.55
C LYS A 58 5.84 -8.44 -5.27
N ILE A 59 5.46 -9.19 -4.24
CA ILE A 59 6.15 -9.25 -2.95
C ILE A 59 6.28 -10.73 -2.55
N GLY A 60 7.51 -11.22 -2.46
CA GLY A 60 7.76 -12.64 -2.26
C GLY A 60 7.16 -13.48 -3.40
N SER A 61 6.32 -14.46 -3.07
CA SER A 61 5.61 -15.30 -4.04
C SER A 61 4.27 -14.74 -4.50
N LYS A 62 3.77 -13.66 -3.88
CA LYS A 62 2.45 -13.09 -4.12
C LYS A 62 2.49 -12.00 -5.18
N THR A 63 1.43 -11.91 -5.98
CA THR A 63 1.27 -10.92 -7.04
C THR A 63 -0.10 -10.25 -6.91
N PHE A 64 -0.12 -8.93 -7.03
CA PHE A 64 -1.31 -8.08 -6.87
C PHE A 64 -1.39 -7.06 -7.99
N PHE A 65 -2.61 -6.59 -8.27
CA PHE A 65 -2.85 -5.53 -9.25
C PHE A 65 -3.27 -4.25 -8.53
N CYS A 66 -2.77 -3.11 -9.00
CA CYS A 66 -3.21 -1.81 -8.52
C CYS A 66 -4.59 -1.45 -9.06
N ASP A 67 -5.36 -0.76 -8.23
CA ASP A 67 -6.66 -0.19 -8.58
C ASP A 67 -6.53 1.05 -9.50
N ASN A 68 -7.64 1.72 -9.80
CA ASN A 68 -7.68 2.93 -10.64
C ASN A 68 -6.92 4.12 -10.02
N ASN A 69 -6.67 4.10 -8.73
CA ASN A 69 -5.89 5.11 -8.01
C ASN A 69 -4.42 4.70 -7.83
N GLY A 70 -3.97 3.65 -8.53
CA GLY A 70 -2.61 3.14 -8.44
C GLY A 70 -2.29 2.41 -7.14
N ASN A 71 -3.28 2.08 -6.31
CA ASN A 71 -3.06 1.42 -5.03
C ASN A 71 -3.18 -0.10 -5.13
N SER A 72 -2.23 -0.82 -4.54
CA SER A 72 -2.42 -2.23 -4.23
C SER A 72 -3.45 -2.43 -3.10
N PRO A 73 -4.05 -3.61 -2.94
CA PRO A 73 -4.66 -3.97 -1.66
C PRO A 73 -3.62 -3.93 -0.53
N VAL A 74 -4.07 -3.97 0.72
CA VAL A 74 -3.19 -4.20 1.87
C VAL A 74 -2.69 -5.65 1.79
N ILE A 75 -1.38 -5.82 1.76
CA ILE A 75 -0.71 -7.11 1.55
C ILE A 75 -0.12 -7.54 2.88
N GLU A 76 -0.72 -8.53 3.52
CA GLU A 76 -0.15 -9.17 4.70
C GLU A 76 1.11 -9.95 4.33
N LEU A 77 2.15 -9.80 5.13
CA LEU A 77 3.44 -10.45 4.93
C LEU A 77 3.49 -11.77 5.69
N ASP A 78 3.57 -12.89 4.96
CA ASP A 78 3.58 -14.23 5.56
C ASP A 78 4.99 -14.61 6.06
N THR A 79 6.01 -14.04 5.44
CA THR A 79 7.41 -14.29 5.79
C THR A 79 8.06 -12.99 6.19
N LEU A 80 8.50 -12.93 7.44
CA LEU A 80 9.21 -11.79 8.00
C LEU A 80 10.68 -12.21 8.13
N ALA A 81 11.54 -11.50 7.41
CA ALA A 81 12.98 -11.71 7.45
C ALA A 81 13.69 -10.35 7.50
N ASN A 82 14.88 -10.34 8.08
CA ASN A 82 15.74 -9.18 8.10
C ASN A 82 17.06 -9.54 7.39
N CYS A 83 17.39 -8.81 6.32
CA CYS A 83 18.61 -9.07 5.55
C CYS A 83 19.89 -8.57 6.24
N TYR A 84 19.77 -7.73 7.27
CA TYR A 84 20.89 -7.18 8.01
C TYR A 84 21.25 -8.03 9.24
N ASP A 85 20.24 -8.38 10.05
CA ASP A 85 20.42 -9.26 11.22
C ASP A 85 19.14 -10.08 11.48
N LYS A 86 19.28 -11.41 11.47
CA LYS A 86 18.18 -12.36 11.71
C LYS A 86 17.60 -12.31 13.13
N ASN A 87 18.32 -11.69 14.08
CA ASN A 87 17.87 -11.57 15.47
C ASN A 87 16.96 -10.35 15.68
N ILE A 88 16.91 -9.45 14.72
CA ILE A 88 16.00 -8.29 14.75
C ILE A 88 14.61 -8.75 14.42
N THR A 89 13.67 -8.50 15.33
CA THR A 89 12.24 -8.85 15.21
C THR A 89 11.31 -7.64 15.19
N THR A 90 11.84 -6.44 15.44
CA THR A 90 11.07 -5.20 15.51
C THR A 90 10.78 -4.59 14.13
N TRP A 91 11.62 -4.91 13.15
CA TRP A 91 11.44 -4.53 11.75
C TRP A 91 12.03 -5.60 10.83
N HIS A 92 11.55 -5.61 9.59
CA HIS A 92 11.86 -6.62 8.59
C HIS A 92 12.16 -5.96 7.26
N THR A 93 12.74 -6.71 6.32
CA THR A 93 13.01 -6.23 4.96
C THR A 93 12.27 -7.06 3.94
N GLN A 94 11.77 -6.40 2.90
CA GLN A 94 11.07 -7.03 1.79
C GLN A 94 11.61 -6.53 0.46
N THR A 95 11.50 -7.36 -0.57
CA THR A 95 11.70 -6.92 -1.94
C THR A 95 10.35 -6.68 -2.60
N VAL A 96 10.15 -5.49 -3.13
CA VAL A 96 8.95 -5.12 -3.89
C VAL A 96 9.32 -4.93 -5.34
N ILE A 97 8.63 -5.62 -6.23
CA ILE A 97 8.82 -5.49 -7.69
C ILE A 97 7.55 -4.93 -8.28
N VAL A 98 7.69 -3.88 -9.07
CA VAL A 98 6.58 -3.24 -9.79
C VAL A 98 6.82 -3.34 -11.28
N THR A 99 5.83 -3.85 -12.00
CA THR A 99 5.85 -3.94 -13.46
C THR A 99 4.56 -3.40 -14.06
N LYS A 100 4.67 -2.81 -15.25
CA LYS A 100 3.54 -2.33 -16.04
C LYS A 100 3.97 -2.28 -17.51
N ASP A 101 3.10 -2.72 -18.43
CA ASP A 101 3.35 -2.60 -19.85
C ASP A 101 3.58 -1.13 -20.24
N GLY A 102 4.64 -0.87 -21.03
CA GLY A 102 5.06 0.47 -21.42
C GLY A 102 5.91 1.21 -20.37
N PHE A 103 6.20 0.58 -19.23
CA PHE A 103 7.08 1.14 -18.20
C PHE A 103 8.27 0.23 -17.90
N VAL A 104 9.35 0.85 -17.45
CA VAL A 104 10.55 0.15 -16.99
C VAL A 104 10.24 -0.58 -15.67
N PRO A 105 10.55 -1.88 -15.56
CA PRO A 105 10.41 -2.60 -14.30
C PRO A 105 11.15 -1.91 -13.17
N THR A 106 10.50 -1.75 -12.02
CA THR A 106 11.08 -1.09 -10.85
C THR A 106 11.15 -2.08 -9.68
N VAL A 107 12.32 -2.15 -9.05
CA VAL A 107 12.59 -3.01 -7.90
C VAL A 107 12.94 -2.13 -6.69
N VAL A 108 12.29 -2.37 -5.56
CA VAL A 108 12.66 -1.78 -4.27
C VAL A 108 13.25 -2.90 -3.43
N LEU A 109 14.56 -2.81 -3.17
CA LEU A 109 15.27 -3.74 -2.31
C LEU A 109 15.29 -3.24 -0.87
N ASN A 110 15.29 -4.16 0.06
CA ASN A 110 15.38 -3.90 1.49
C ASN A 110 14.29 -2.96 2.03
N CYS A 111 13.11 -2.95 1.39
CA CYS A 111 11.98 -2.17 1.87
C CYS A 111 11.70 -2.50 3.35
N VAL A 112 11.90 -1.52 4.23
CA VAL A 112 11.77 -1.69 5.67
C VAL A 112 10.30 -1.70 6.07
N VAL A 113 9.89 -2.70 6.85
CA VAL A 113 8.53 -2.87 7.39
C VAL A 113 8.63 -3.11 8.89
N PHE A 114 7.95 -2.30 9.70
CA PHE A 114 7.93 -2.48 11.15
C PHE A 114 6.91 -3.56 11.54
N ASP A 115 7.26 -4.32 12.61
CA ASP A 115 6.39 -5.39 13.10
C ASP A 115 5.02 -4.84 13.52
N LYS A 116 3.96 -5.57 13.13
CA LYS A 116 2.55 -5.23 13.40
C LYS A 116 2.09 -3.89 12.86
N GLU A 117 2.80 -3.32 11.88
CA GLU A 117 2.44 -2.08 11.22
C GLU A 117 2.11 -2.29 9.74
N THR A 118 1.36 -1.37 9.17
CA THR A 118 1.12 -1.30 7.73
C THR A 118 2.01 -0.22 7.11
N ARG A 119 3.05 -0.66 6.40
CA ARG A 119 3.91 0.24 5.62
C ARG A 119 3.15 0.78 4.40
N LYS A 120 3.13 2.10 4.22
CA LYS A 120 2.70 2.74 2.96
C LYS A 120 3.95 3.05 2.13
N LEU A 121 4.05 2.45 0.93
CA LEU A 121 5.17 2.61 0.02
C LEU A 121 4.68 3.24 -1.27
N THR A 122 5.26 4.37 -1.68
CA THR A 122 5.02 4.94 -3.02
C THR A 122 6.18 4.56 -3.93
N VAL A 123 5.87 3.93 -5.06
CA VAL A 123 6.85 3.54 -6.08
C VAL A 123 6.61 4.36 -7.34
N LYS A 124 7.62 5.10 -7.77
CA LYS A 124 7.61 5.83 -9.03
C LYS A 124 8.17 4.95 -10.14
N ILE A 125 7.43 4.86 -11.26
CA ILE A 125 7.84 4.10 -12.44
C ILE A 125 8.03 5.02 -13.66
N TYR A 126 8.87 4.60 -14.59
CA TYR A 126 9.36 5.40 -15.70
C TYR A 126 8.87 4.82 -17.02
N PRO A 127 8.33 5.61 -17.96
CA PRO A 127 8.00 5.14 -19.30
C PRO A 127 9.23 4.62 -20.02
N VAL A 128 9.08 3.54 -20.81
CA VAL A 128 10.19 2.89 -21.54
C VAL A 128 10.78 3.83 -22.60
N ASP A 129 9.96 4.67 -23.22
CA ASP A 129 10.38 5.64 -24.24
C ASP A 129 11.20 6.81 -23.68
N GLN A 130 11.15 7.02 -22.37
CA GLN A 130 11.92 8.05 -21.66
C GLN A 130 13.13 7.50 -20.91
N SER A 131 13.42 6.21 -21.05
CA SER A 131 14.51 5.57 -20.35
C SER A 131 15.11 4.43 -21.17
N ASN A 132 16.43 4.44 -21.29
CA ASN A 132 17.19 3.33 -21.90
C ASN A 132 17.60 2.27 -20.85
N LEU A 133 17.05 2.33 -19.64
CA LEU A 133 17.37 1.42 -18.55
C LEU A 133 16.58 0.12 -18.69
N PRO A 134 17.20 -1.04 -18.47
CA PRO A 134 16.50 -2.32 -18.46
C PRO A 134 15.61 -2.49 -17.21
N TYR A 135 15.95 -1.81 -16.12
CA TYR A 135 15.19 -1.75 -14.87
C TYR A 135 15.65 -0.55 -14.03
N VAL A 136 14.84 -0.16 -13.05
CA VAL A 136 15.19 0.81 -11.99
C VAL A 136 15.24 0.07 -10.66
N CYS A 137 16.27 0.34 -9.86
CA CYS A 137 16.43 -0.26 -8.55
C CYS A 137 16.59 0.82 -7.49
N TYR A 138 15.71 0.80 -6.50
CA TYR A 138 15.83 1.56 -5.26
C TYR A 138 16.29 0.62 -4.15
N VAL A 139 17.18 1.10 -3.28
CA VAL A 139 17.62 0.36 -2.08
C VAL A 139 17.29 1.20 -0.86
N GLU A 140 16.45 0.68 0.03
CA GLU A 140 16.19 1.35 1.31
C GLU A 140 17.33 1.05 2.30
N THR A 141 17.72 2.08 3.05
CA THR A 141 18.67 1.94 4.15
C THR A 141 17.96 1.42 5.39
N PRO A 142 18.68 0.72 6.30
CA PRO A 142 18.13 0.35 7.59
C PRO A 142 17.66 1.57 8.39
N PRO A 143 16.81 1.38 9.42
CA PRO A 143 16.44 2.44 10.35
C PRO A 143 17.66 3.13 10.98
N ALA A 144 17.54 4.43 11.26
CA ALA A 144 18.65 5.26 11.73
C ALA A 144 19.25 4.77 13.07
N ASP A 145 18.40 4.34 13.99
CA ASP A 145 18.79 3.76 15.27
C ASP A 145 19.68 2.52 15.14
N TYR A 146 19.40 1.68 14.14
CA TYR A 146 20.26 0.54 13.82
C TYR A 146 21.63 1.00 13.32
N LEU A 147 21.68 1.99 12.42
CA LEU A 147 22.93 2.53 11.89
C LEU A 147 23.75 3.23 12.99
N GLU A 148 23.10 3.99 13.86
CA GLU A 148 23.72 4.64 15.02
C GLU A 148 24.34 3.61 15.97
N GLY A 149 23.66 2.49 16.21
CA GLY A 149 24.18 1.38 16.99
C GLY A 149 25.44 0.74 16.39
N LEU A 150 25.54 0.68 15.06
CA LEU A 150 26.74 0.16 14.38
C LEU A 150 27.94 1.11 14.48
N VAL A 151 27.70 2.42 14.44
CA VAL A 151 28.77 3.45 14.45
C VAL A 151 29.17 3.83 15.88
N GLY A 152 28.22 3.82 16.81
CA GLY A 152 28.42 4.24 18.21
C GLY A 152 28.89 3.13 19.16
N GLY A 153 29.03 1.89 18.68
CA GLY A 153 29.45 0.73 19.46
C GLY A 153 30.96 0.67 19.70
N ASN A 154 31.52 1.69 20.41
CA ASN A 154 32.84 1.64 21.01
C ASN A 154 32.72 1.77 22.53
#